data_154719671171346255cd0e74f6136715
#
_entry.id   154719671171346255cd0e74f6136715
#
_cell.length_a   1.000
_cell.length_b   1.000
_cell.length_c   1.000
_cell.angle_alpha   90.00
_cell.angle_beta   90.00
_cell.angle_gamma   90.00
#
_symmetry.space_group_name_H-M   'P 1'
#
loop_
_entity.id
_entity.type
_entity.pdbx_description
1 polymer ?
#
loop_
_entity_poly.entity_id
_entity_poly.type
_entity_poly.pdbx_seq_one_letter_code
_entity_poly.pdbx_strand_id
1 'polypeptide(L)'
;HLKEGSVFIDHTTTSFKLAKQLNQSLQSKSITFIDAPVSGGEAGAINGVLSVMAGGDHSELERNSSLVESYSKNISYMGESGYGQLAKMVNQICIAGLVQGLSEGLLFAEAENIDMGSLLSAISGGAAQSWQMVNRGHTMHQREFDFGFAIKWMVKDLGYCIDQAKDNKTNLPFTQEVYDRYVNLIDKGHKYSDTSALMLFDEL
;
A
#
# COMPACT_ATOMS: atom_id res chain seq x y z
N HIS A 1 -15.38 -14.22 -20.42
CA HIS A 1 -16.41 -13.58 -21.27
C HIS A 1 -16.00 -12.21 -21.84
N LEU A 2 -14.72 -11.81 -21.68
CA LEU A 2 -14.21 -10.63 -22.35
C LEU A 2 -14.12 -10.88 -23.86
N LYS A 3 -14.51 -9.88 -24.63
CA LYS A 3 -14.43 -9.95 -26.10
C LYS A 3 -13.01 -9.61 -26.58
N GLU A 4 -12.65 -10.10 -27.73
CA GLU A 4 -11.45 -9.66 -28.47
C GLU A 4 -11.46 -8.11 -28.60
N GLY A 5 -10.30 -7.47 -28.43
CA GLY A 5 -10.16 -6.02 -28.42
C GLY A 5 -10.57 -5.33 -27.11
N SER A 6 -10.98 -6.08 -26.08
CA SER A 6 -11.26 -5.49 -24.76
C SER A 6 -9.96 -5.06 -24.06
N VAL A 7 -10.06 -4.03 -23.19
CA VAL A 7 -9.02 -3.64 -22.24
C VAL A 7 -9.45 -4.07 -20.84
N PHE A 8 -8.58 -4.81 -20.13
CA PHE A 8 -8.80 -5.23 -18.75
C PHE A 8 -7.84 -4.45 -17.86
N ILE A 9 -8.38 -3.53 -17.07
CA ILE A 9 -7.64 -2.73 -16.08
C ILE A 9 -7.85 -3.39 -14.72
N ASP A 10 -6.77 -3.89 -14.10
CA ASP A 10 -6.80 -4.61 -12.82
C ASP A 10 -6.19 -3.76 -11.71
N HIS A 11 -7.01 -3.38 -10.73
CA HIS A 11 -6.59 -2.60 -9.55
C HIS A 11 -6.13 -3.48 -8.38
N THR A 12 -6.14 -4.79 -8.54
CA THR A 12 -5.70 -5.73 -7.50
C THR A 12 -4.20 -5.54 -7.21
N THR A 13 -3.82 -5.44 -5.93
CA THR A 13 -2.43 -5.58 -5.52
C THR A 13 -2.06 -7.06 -5.50
N THR A 14 -1.15 -7.44 -6.40
CA THR A 14 -0.67 -8.82 -6.57
C THR A 14 0.83 -8.87 -6.88
N SER A 15 1.38 -10.05 -7.24
CA SER A 15 2.80 -10.16 -7.58
C SER A 15 3.10 -9.65 -8.99
N PHE A 16 4.31 -9.12 -9.17
CA PHE A 16 4.87 -8.81 -10.50
C PHE A 16 4.74 -9.98 -11.48
N LYS A 17 5.08 -11.18 -11.02
CA LYS A 17 5.05 -12.42 -11.80
C LYS A 17 3.64 -12.74 -12.31
N LEU A 18 2.62 -12.61 -11.44
CA LEU A 18 1.23 -12.87 -11.83
C LEU A 18 0.74 -11.83 -12.85
N ALA A 19 1.06 -10.56 -12.69
CA ALA A 19 0.72 -9.53 -13.67
C ALA A 19 1.30 -9.84 -15.06
N LYS A 20 2.57 -10.24 -15.12
CA LYS A 20 3.22 -10.69 -16.39
C LYS A 20 2.51 -11.89 -17.00
N GLN A 21 2.16 -12.90 -16.20
CA GLN A 21 1.44 -14.10 -16.65
C GLN A 21 0.04 -13.76 -17.19
N LEU A 22 -0.69 -12.89 -16.49
CA LEU A 22 -2.01 -12.44 -16.94
C LEU A 22 -1.92 -11.69 -18.26
N ASN A 23 -0.95 -10.78 -18.39
CA ASN A 23 -0.72 -10.06 -19.64
C ASN A 23 -0.48 -11.03 -20.81
N GLN A 24 0.42 -11.99 -20.66
CA GLN A 24 0.70 -12.99 -21.71
C GLN A 24 -0.55 -13.81 -22.07
N SER A 25 -1.29 -14.27 -21.05
CA SER A 25 -2.50 -15.06 -21.24
C SER A 25 -3.62 -14.30 -21.93
N LEU A 26 -3.78 -13.01 -21.63
CA LEU A 26 -4.82 -12.17 -22.21
C LEU A 26 -4.43 -11.69 -23.62
N GLN A 27 -3.17 -11.39 -23.83
CA GLN A 27 -2.64 -11.02 -25.16
C GLN A 27 -2.85 -12.13 -26.19
N SER A 28 -2.73 -13.41 -25.80
CA SER A 28 -3.04 -14.54 -26.68
C SER A 28 -4.51 -14.61 -27.12
N LYS A 29 -5.38 -13.84 -26.47
CA LYS A 29 -6.81 -13.71 -26.77
C LYS A 29 -7.17 -12.33 -27.33
N SER A 30 -6.19 -11.58 -27.81
CA SER A 30 -6.35 -10.19 -28.28
C SER A 30 -7.03 -9.27 -27.24
N ILE A 31 -6.73 -9.45 -25.95
CA ILE A 31 -7.20 -8.62 -24.85
C ILE A 31 -6.00 -7.91 -24.24
N THR A 32 -6.07 -6.58 -24.13
CA THR A 32 -5.04 -5.78 -23.46
C THR A 32 -5.21 -5.86 -21.94
N PHE A 33 -4.09 -6.08 -21.24
CA PHE A 33 -4.05 -6.09 -19.77
C PHE A 33 -3.24 -4.89 -19.26
N ILE A 34 -3.80 -4.18 -18.27
CA ILE A 34 -3.14 -3.08 -17.55
C ILE A 34 -3.21 -3.40 -16.07
N ASP A 35 -2.07 -3.62 -15.43
CA ASP A 35 -1.97 -3.69 -13.97
C ASP A 35 -1.93 -2.27 -13.41
N ALA A 36 -2.92 -1.92 -12.63
CA ALA A 36 -3.15 -0.55 -12.19
C ALA A 36 -3.47 -0.47 -10.68
N PRO A 37 -2.61 -1.04 -9.81
CA PRO A 37 -2.83 -0.93 -8.38
C PRO A 37 -2.89 0.54 -7.92
N VAL A 38 -3.60 0.76 -6.80
CA VAL A 38 -3.95 2.09 -6.33
C VAL A 38 -3.41 2.38 -4.93
N SER A 39 -3.27 3.66 -4.62
CA SER A 39 -3.03 4.18 -3.28
C SER A 39 -4.06 5.26 -2.96
N GLY A 40 -4.44 5.40 -1.66
CA GLY A 40 -5.45 6.34 -1.18
C GLY A 40 -6.48 5.70 -0.25
N GLY A 41 -6.50 4.35 -0.16
CA GLY A 41 -7.40 3.60 0.72
C GLY A 41 -8.89 3.80 0.38
N GLU A 42 -9.76 3.40 1.29
CA GLU A 42 -11.21 3.52 1.15
C GLU A 42 -11.65 4.99 0.97
N ALA A 43 -11.09 5.90 1.77
CA ALA A 43 -11.41 7.32 1.66
C ALA A 43 -11.04 7.90 0.28
N GLY A 44 -9.90 7.49 -0.28
CA GLY A 44 -9.48 7.88 -1.63
C GLY A 44 -10.42 7.36 -2.71
N ALA A 45 -10.94 6.14 -2.55
CA ALA A 45 -11.91 5.54 -3.47
C ALA A 45 -13.27 6.26 -3.39
N ILE A 46 -13.80 6.48 -2.19
CA ILE A 46 -15.08 7.18 -1.97
C ILE A 46 -15.04 8.60 -2.57
N ASN A 47 -13.94 9.31 -2.39
CA ASN A 47 -13.81 10.69 -2.84
C ASN A 47 -13.31 10.84 -4.29
N GLY A 48 -13.06 9.73 -5.01
CA GLY A 48 -12.56 9.77 -6.38
C GLY A 48 -11.15 10.38 -6.52
N VAL A 49 -10.29 10.23 -5.51
CA VAL A 49 -8.97 10.86 -5.46
C VAL A 49 -7.82 9.84 -5.31
N LEU A 50 -8.00 8.66 -5.84
CA LEU A 50 -6.95 7.63 -5.84
C LEU A 50 -5.72 8.07 -6.63
N SER A 51 -4.57 7.52 -6.28
CA SER A 51 -3.36 7.55 -7.10
C SER A 51 -3.18 6.17 -7.73
N VAL A 52 -3.14 6.11 -9.06
CA VAL A 52 -3.04 4.90 -9.86
C VAL A 52 -1.61 4.74 -10.37
N MET A 53 -1.03 3.56 -10.17
CA MET A 53 0.29 3.17 -10.69
C MET A 53 0.10 2.15 -11.80
N ALA A 54 0.14 2.57 -13.06
CA ALA A 54 -0.24 1.73 -14.19
C ALA A 54 0.97 1.14 -14.93
N GLY A 55 0.93 -0.18 -15.17
CA GLY A 55 1.86 -0.90 -16.04
C GLY A 55 1.13 -1.59 -17.18
N GLY A 56 1.70 -1.60 -18.37
CA GLY A 56 1.11 -2.23 -19.55
C GLY A 56 1.24 -1.42 -20.83
N ASP A 57 0.28 -1.52 -21.73
CA ASP A 57 0.27 -0.76 -22.97
C ASP A 57 -0.07 0.71 -22.71
N HIS A 58 0.88 1.61 -23.00
CA HIS A 58 0.75 3.04 -22.75
C HIS A 58 -0.36 3.67 -23.60
N SER A 59 -0.50 3.26 -24.86
CA SER A 59 -1.51 3.83 -25.76
C SER A 59 -2.92 3.44 -25.36
N GLU A 60 -3.11 2.22 -24.84
CA GLU A 60 -4.39 1.78 -24.32
C GLU A 60 -4.71 2.44 -22.96
N LEU A 61 -3.69 2.70 -22.13
CA LEU A 61 -3.87 3.48 -20.90
C LEU A 61 -4.34 4.91 -21.22
N GLU A 62 -3.68 5.60 -22.16
CA GLU A 62 -4.07 6.95 -22.59
C GLU A 62 -5.50 6.98 -23.16
N ARG A 63 -5.85 6.01 -24.00
CA ARG A 63 -7.19 5.89 -24.61
C ARG A 63 -8.30 5.72 -23.56
N ASN A 64 -7.98 5.09 -22.43
CA ASN A 64 -8.92 4.83 -21.34
C ASN A 64 -8.72 5.77 -20.13
N SER A 65 -7.86 6.81 -20.26
CA SER A 65 -7.53 7.71 -19.14
C SER A 65 -8.76 8.37 -18.52
N SER A 66 -9.70 8.85 -19.33
CA SER A 66 -10.93 9.50 -18.85
C SER A 66 -11.78 8.60 -17.95
N LEU A 67 -11.77 7.29 -18.18
CA LEU A 67 -12.42 6.33 -17.29
C LEU A 67 -11.69 6.28 -15.93
N VAL A 68 -10.37 6.18 -15.94
CA VAL A 68 -9.56 6.09 -14.71
C VAL A 68 -9.58 7.41 -13.94
N GLU A 69 -9.56 8.55 -14.61
CA GLU A 69 -9.69 9.90 -14.03
C GLU A 69 -11.00 10.11 -13.28
N SER A 70 -12.07 9.36 -13.61
CA SER A 70 -13.36 9.49 -12.92
C SER A 70 -13.31 9.09 -11.45
N TYR A 71 -12.30 8.32 -11.01
CA TYR A 71 -12.10 7.87 -9.63
C TYR A 71 -10.68 8.10 -9.10
N SER A 72 -9.84 8.79 -9.85
CA SER A 72 -8.46 9.06 -9.46
C SER A 72 -8.05 10.51 -9.73
N LYS A 73 -7.17 11.04 -8.89
CA LYS A 73 -6.56 12.37 -9.09
C LYS A 73 -5.21 12.32 -9.80
N ASN A 74 -4.61 11.14 -9.87
CA ASN A 74 -3.28 10.96 -10.46
C ASN A 74 -3.16 9.57 -11.09
N ILE A 75 -2.74 9.52 -12.33
CA ILE A 75 -2.42 8.30 -13.07
C ILE A 75 -0.96 8.40 -13.48
N SER A 76 -0.14 7.48 -13.00
CA SER A 76 1.29 7.43 -13.33
C SER A 76 1.60 6.16 -14.11
N TYR A 77 2.08 6.32 -15.33
CA TYR A 77 2.59 5.20 -16.12
C TYR A 77 3.97 4.77 -15.60
N MET A 78 4.07 3.51 -15.20
CA MET A 78 5.29 2.95 -14.58
C MET A 78 6.16 2.15 -15.56
N GLY A 79 5.65 1.81 -16.74
CA GLY A 79 6.34 1.00 -17.72
C GLY A 79 5.51 -0.18 -18.21
N GLU A 80 6.16 -1.25 -18.64
CA GLU A 80 5.51 -2.47 -19.12
C GLU A 80 4.63 -3.14 -18.05
N SER A 81 3.84 -4.15 -18.47
CA SER A 81 3.01 -4.94 -17.55
C SER A 81 3.83 -5.50 -16.37
N GLY A 82 3.28 -5.36 -15.17
CA GLY A 82 3.90 -5.68 -13.90
C GLY A 82 4.59 -4.51 -13.21
N TYR A 83 4.95 -3.44 -13.93
CA TYR A 83 5.64 -2.28 -13.32
C TYR A 83 4.72 -1.46 -12.41
N GLY A 84 3.41 -1.47 -12.63
CA GLY A 84 2.44 -0.94 -11.67
C GLY A 84 2.52 -1.68 -10.33
N GLN A 85 2.62 -3.02 -10.36
CA GLN A 85 2.78 -3.84 -9.15
C GLN A 85 4.12 -3.56 -8.45
N LEU A 86 5.22 -3.39 -9.20
CA LEU A 86 6.51 -3.01 -8.59
C LEU A 86 6.44 -1.65 -7.90
N ALA A 87 5.81 -0.66 -8.53
CA ALA A 87 5.59 0.65 -7.91
C ALA A 87 4.73 0.53 -6.64
N LYS A 88 3.69 -0.30 -6.65
CA LYS A 88 2.89 -0.59 -5.46
C LYS A 88 3.69 -1.27 -4.36
N MET A 89 4.59 -2.20 -4.68
CA MET A 89 5.50 -2.82 -3.70
C MET A 89 6.38 -1.75 -3.01
N VAL A 90 6.96 -0.81 -3.77
CA VAL A 90 7.73 0.31 -3.18
C VAL A 90 6.85 1.13 -2.24
N ASN A 91 5.61 1.46 -2.65
CA ASN A 91 4.66 2.15 -1.78
C ASN A 91 4.41 1.40 -0.46
N GLN A 92 4.22 0.07 -0.50
CA GLN A 92 3.95 -0.73 0.69
C GLN A 92 5.17 -0.85 1.61
N ILE A 93 6.38 -0.97 1.06
CA ILE A 93 7.64 -0.93 1.82
C ILE A 93 7.76 0.41 2.57
N CYS A 94 7.49 1.53 1.90
CA CYS A 94 7.51 2.85 2.53
C CYS A 94 6.46 2.98 3.65
N ILE A 95 5.22 2.52 3.42
CA ILE A 95 4.17 2.56 4.44
C ILE A 95 4.57 1.74 5.67
N ALA A 96 5.11 0.54 5.50
CA ALA A 96 5.57 -0.30 6.59
C ALA A 96 6.58 0.44 7.48
N GLY A 97 7.58 1.09 6.86
CA GLY A 97 8.57 1.88 7.57
C GLY A 97 8.00 3.10 8.30
N LEU A 98 7.08 3.81 7.63
CA LEU A 98 6.43 4.99 8.22
C LEU A 98 5.56 4.62 9.44
N VAL A 99 4.80 3.53 9.36
CA VAL A 99 3.96 3.08 10.48
C VAL A 99 4.83 2.61 11.65
N GLN A 100 5.88 1.85 11.40
CA GLN A 100 6.78 1.38 12.45
C GLN A 100 7.47 2.55 13.16
N GLY A 101 8.08 3.47 12.40
CA GLY A 101 8.74 4.63 12.99
C GLY A 101 7.77 5.54 13.78
N LEU A 102 6.53 5.68 13.29
CA LEU A 102 5.50 6.41 14.02
C LEU A 102 5.10 5.69 15.31
N SER A 103 4.93 4.36 15.28
CA SER A 103 4.60 3.56 16.46
C SER A 103 5.65 3.74 17.58
N GLU A 104 6.91 3.56 17.27
CA GLU A 104 8.01 3.73 18.23
C GLU A 104 8.08 5.18 18.76
N GLY A 105 7.92 6.17 17.86
CA GLY A 105 7.95 7.58 18.24
C GLY A 105 6.83 7.97 19.19
N LEU A 106 5.61 7.46 18.98
CA LEU A 106 4.47 7.73 19.86
C LEU A 106 4.63 7.04 21.21
N LEU A 107 5.08 5.77 21.25
CA LEU A 107 5.36 5.06 22.50
C LEU A 107 6.47 5.75 23.32
N PHE A 108 7.53 6.21 22.64
CA PHE A 108 8.58 6.99 23.29
C PHE A 108 8.01 8.27 23.91
N ALA A 109 7.16 8.99 23.18
CA ALA A 109 6.54 10.22 23.68
C ALA A 109 5.61 9.97 24.88
N GLU A 110 4.86 8.88 24.85
CA GLU A 110 4.01 8.46 25.98
C GLU A 110 4.85 8.15 27.22
N ALA A 111 5.96 7.42 27.07
CA ALA A 111 6.86 7.09 28.18
C ALA A 111 7.46 8.35 28.83
N GLU A 112 7.71 9.40 28.06
CA GLU A 112 8.22 10.69 28.55
C GLU A 112 7.11 11.66 28.98
N ASN A 113 5.82 11.25 28.94
CA ASN A 113 4.65 12.07 29.28
C ASN A 113 4.54 13.36 28.42
N ILE A 114 4.93 13.31 27.16
CA ILE A 114 4.76 14.43 26.23
C ILE A 114 3.28 14.53 25.85
N ASP A 115 2.74 15.75 25.85
CA ASP A 115 1.38 15.98 25.36
C ASP A 115 1.26 15.63 23.87
N MET A 116 0.50 14.60 23.57
CA MET A 116 0.41 14.02 22.23
C MET A 116 -0.18 15.00 21.20
N GLY A 117 -1.13 15.82 21.61
CA GLY A 117 -1.74 16.83 20.74
C GLY A 117 -0.71 17.87 20.30
N SER A 118 0.04 18.41 21.24
CA SER A 118 1.11 19.38 20.97
C SER A 118 2.23 18.77 20.15
N LEU A 119 2.63 17.52 20.45
CA LEU A 119 3.66 16.81 19.69
C LEU A 119 3.26 16.63 18.23
N LEU A 120 2.10 16.02 17.97
CA LEU A 120 1.63 15.76 16.60
C LEU A 120 1.45 17.06 15.83
N SER A 121 0.92 18.11 16.47
CA SER A 121 0.83 19.45 15.85
C SER A 121 2.20 19.98 15.43
N ALA A 122 3.21 19.86 16.30
CA ALA A 122 4.55 20.37 16.04
C ALA A 122 5.26 19.65 14.88
N ILE A 123 5.15 18.30 14.82
CA ILE A 123 5.92 17.51 13.85
C ILE A 123 5.20 17.27 12.52
N SER A 124 3.86 17.44 12.48
CA SER A 124 3.07 17.24 11.25
C SER A 124 3.38 18.22 10.13
N GLY A 125 3.98 19.36 10.42
CA GLY A 125 4.41 20.35 9.42
C GLY A 125 5.88 20.23 9.00
N GLY A 126 6.63 19.30 9.60
CA GLY A 126 8.07 19.13 9.41
C GLY A 126 8.47 17.95 8.53
N ALA A 127 9.77 17.67 8.49
CA ALA A 127 10.34 16.61 7.67
C ALA A 127 9.88 15.18 8.06
N ALA A 128 9.38 14.99 9.28
CA ALA A 128 8.85 13.71 9.74
C ALA A 128 7.39 13.47 9.30
N GLN A 129 6.74 14.45 8.70
CA GLN A 129 5.35 14.36 8.28
C GLN A 129 5.11 13.17 7.34
N SER A 130 4.00 12.49 7.57
CA SER A 130 3.48 11.45 6.69
C SER A 130 1.95 11.42 6.72
N TRP A 131 1.34 10.78 5.72
CA TRP A 131 -0.10 10.55 5.72
C TRP A 131 -0.52 9.77 6.98
N GLN A 132 0.27 8.78 7.38
CA GLN A 132 0.03 7.97 8.58
C GLN A 132 0.03 8.83 9.85
N MET A 133 1.01 9.72 10.00
CA MET A 133 1.08 10.63 11.14
C MET A 133 -0.17 11.51 11.23
N VAL A 134 -0.57 12.14 10.12
CA VAL A 134 -1.71 13.06 10.07
C VAL A 134 -3.05 12.35 10.31
N ASN A 135 -3.21 11.14 9.75
CA ASN A 135 -4.50 10.44 9.74
C ASN A 135 -4.60 9.31 10.77
N ARG A 136 -3.48 8.91 11.40
CA ARG A 136 -3.42 7.80 12.36
C ARG A 136 -2.78 8.16 13.69
N GLY A 137 -1.97 9.21 13.79
CA GLY A 137 -1.25 9.54 15.01
C GLY A 137 -2.14 9.64 16.25
N HIS A 138 -3.26 10.33 16.15
CA HIS A 138 -4.22 10.46 17.26
C HIS A 138 -4.93 9.14 17.58
N THR A 139 -5.41 8.40 16.58
CA THR A 139 -6.12 7.13 16.79
C THR A 139 -5.18 6.03 17.30
N MET A 140 -3.89 6.05 16.91
CA MET A 140 -2.87 5.18 17.50
C MET A 140 -2.70 5.44 18.98
N HIS A 141 -2.56 6.70 19.38
CA HIS A 141 -2.49 7.08 20.80
C HIS A 141 -3.74 6.65 21.59
N GLN A 142 -4.93 6.73 20.98
CA GLN A 142 -6.19 6.29 21.57
C GLN A 142 -6.42 4.78 21.51
N ARG A 143 -5.53 4.02 20.86
CA ARG A 143 -5.67 2.56 20.64
C ARG A 143 -6.91 2.20 19.82
N GLU A 144 -7.31 3.07 18.89
CA GLU A 144 -8.41 2.85 17.96
C GLU A 144 -7.89 2.36 16.62
N PHE A 145 -8.30 1.16 16.19
CA PHE A 145 -7.75 0.48 15.00
C PHE A 145 -8.82 -0.17 14.11
N ASP A 146 -10.12 0.17 14.31
CA ASP A 146 -11.22 -0.41 13.53
C ASP A 146 -11.55 0.48 12.30
N PHE A 147 -10.62 0.56 11.38
CA PHE A 147 -10.78 1.31 10.12
C PHE A 147 -9.66 1.00 9.12
N GLY A 148 -9.76 1.57 7.94
CA GLY A 148 -8.67 1.71 6.98
C GLY A 148 -8.24 0.40 6.32
N PHE A 149 -6.96 0.07 6.47
CA PHE A 149 -6.30 -0.99 5.72
C PHE A 149 -5.88 -2.15 6.64
N ALA A 150 -6.63 -3.24 6.58
CA ALA A 150 -6.46 -4.38 7.48
C ALA A 150 -5.06 -5.04 7.38
N ILE A 151 -4.48 -5.40 8.53
CA ILE A 151 -3.17 -6.06 8.68
C ILE A 151 -3.01 -7.25 7.72
N LYS A 152 -4.05 -8.10 7.56
CA LYS A 152 -3.99 -9.25 6.65
C LYS A 152 -3.61 -8.89 5.21
N TRP A 153 -4.01 -7.72 4.75
CA TRP A 153 -3.68 -7.25 3.40
C TRP A 153 -2.26 -6.70 3.32
N MET A 154 -1.78 -6.05 4.39
CA MET A 154 -0.38 -5.61 4.47
C MET A 154 0.56 -6.82 4.52
N VAL A 155 0.24 -7.86 5.28
CA VAL A 155 1.01 -9.12 5.29
C VAL A 155 1.09 -9.73 3.89
N LYS A 156 -0.04 -9.79 3.16
CA LYS A 156 -0.04 -10.24 1.76
C LYS A 156 0.88 -9.38 0.90
N ASP A 157 0.77 -8.05 1.01
CA ASP A 157 1.52 -7.12 0.17
C ASP A 157 3.02 -7.16 0.46
N LEU A 158 3.42 -7.17 1.73
CA LEU A 158 4.83 -7.29 2.13
C LEU A 158 5.40 -8.66 1.76
N GLY A 159 4.60 -9.72 1.80
CA GLY A 159 4.99 -11.04 1.29
C GLY A 159 5.41 -10.98 -0.18
N TYR A 160 4.65 -10.28 -1.03
CA TYR A 160 5.04 -10.06 -2.43
C TYR A 160 6.33 -9.24 -2.57
N CYS A 161 6.53 -8.23 -1.70
CA CYS A 161 7.77 -7.45 -1.70
C CYS A 161 8.99 -8.31 -1.36
N ILE A 162 8.87 -9.15 -0.33
CA ILE A 162 9.95 -10.05 0.13
C ILE A 162 10.27 -11.10 -0.94
N ASP A 163 9.26 -11.69 -1.59
CA ASP A 163 9.49 -12.67 -2.65
C ASP A 163 10.12 -12.03 -3.88
N GLN A 164 9.69 -10.83 -4.29
CA GLN A 164 10.29 -10.10 -5.38
C GLN A 164 11.74 -9.67 -5.07
N ALA A 165 12.02 -9.35 -3.80
CA ALA A 165 13.38 -9.01 -3.34
C ALA A 165 14.34 -10.20 -3.46
N LYS A 166 13.88 -11.43 -3.23
CA LYS A 166 14.67 -12.65 -3.48
C LYS A 166 15.01 -12.80 -4.96
N ASP A 167 14.03 -12.56 -5.85
CA ASP A 167 14.22 -12.68 -7.30
C ASP A 167 15.20 -11.65 -7.85
N ASN A 168 15.13 -10.40 -7.40
CA ASN A 168 15.99 -9.31 -7.86
C ASN A 168 17.26 -9.12 -7.01
N LYS A 169 17.47 -9.97 -5.98
CA LYS A 169 18.61 -9.96 -5.06
C LYS A 169 18.75 -8.67 -4.24
N THR A 170 17.65 -7.99 -3.96
CA THR A 170 17.61 -6.85 -3.04
C THR A 170 17.42 -7.35 -1.62
N ASN A 171 18.12 -6.75 -0.64
CA ASN A 171 17.93 -7.07 0.76
C ASN A 171 16.95 -6.08 1.41
N LEU A 172 15.90 -6.60 2.05
CA LEU A 172 14.86 -5.83 2.72
C LEU A 172 14.72 -6.23 4.21
N PRO A 173 15.79 -6.10 5.04
CA PRO A 173 15.78 -6.62 6.41
C PRO A 173 14.70 -5.95 7.27
N PHE A 174 14.53 -4.64 7.15
CA PHE A 174 13.53 -3.91 7.92
C PHE A 174 12.09 -4.26 7.50
N THR A 175 11.84 -4.41 6.20
CA THR A 175 10.53 -4.86 5.69
C THR A 175 10.20 -6.27 6.18
N GLN A 176 11.19 -7.16 6.26
CA GLN A 176 11.03 -8.51 6.80
C GLN A 176 10.64 -8.47 8.27
N GLU A 177 11.31 -7.65 9.08
CA GLU A 177 10.99 -7.48 10.50
C GLU A 177 9.56 -6.98 10.70
N VAL A 178 9.14 -5.95 9.98
CA VAL A 178 7.76 -5.42 10.07
C VAL A 178 6.74 -6.45 9.59
N TYR A 179 7.06 -7.23 8.55
CA TYR A 179 6.21 -8.35 8.12
C TYR A 179 6.00 -9.36 9.25
N ASP A 180 7.07 -9.79 9.92
CA ASP A 180 7.01 -10.77 11.00
C ASP A 180 6.21 -10.24 12.21
N ARG A 181 6.31 -8.95 12.53
CA ARG A 181 5.52 -8.26 13.55
C ARG A 181 4.02 -8.31 13.20
N TYR A 182 3.64 -8.01 11.95
CA TYR A 182 2.26 -8.11 11.50
C TYR A 182 1.72 -9.55 11.53
N VAL A 183 2.52 -10.54 11.16
CA VAL A 183 2.13 -11.96 11.28
C VAL A 183 1.83 -12.31 12.74
N ASN A 184 2.68 -11.90 13.69
CA ASN A 184 2.46 -12.09 15.11
C ASN A 184 1.15 -11.45 15.59
N LEU A 185 0.84 -10.22 15.14
CA LEU A 185 -0.41 -9.55 15.47
C LEU A 185 -1.65 -10.29 14.91
N ILE A 186 -1.54 -10.91 13.74
CA ILE A 186 -2.62 -11.77 13.22
C ILE A 186 -2.88 -12.94 14.18
N ASP A 187 -1.84 -13.60 14.66
CA ASP A 187 -1.95 -14.73 15.60
C ASP A 187 -2.55 -14.28 16.96
N LYS A 188 -2.37 -13.02 17.33
CA LYS A 188 -2.97 -12.40 18.53
C LYS A 188 -4.38 -11.84 18.30
N GLY A 189 -4.98 -12.05 17.12
CA GLY A 189 -6.38 -11.68 16.86
C GLY A 189 -6.58 -10.37 16.09
N HIS A 190 -5.51 -9.63 15.77
CA HIS A 190 -5.57 -8.33 15.09
C HIS A 190 -5.62 -8.41 13.56
N LYS A 191 -6.05 -9.54 12.99
CA LYS A 191 -6.10 -9.79 11.54
C LYS A 191 -6.82 -8.69 10.76
N TYR A 192 -7.89 -8.14 11.33
CA TYR A 192 -8.75 -7.15 10.68
C TYR A 192 -8.52 -5.72 11.17
N SER A 193 -7.68 -5.51 12.19
CA SER A 193 -7.29 -4.18 12.63
C SER A 193 -6.54 -3.43 11.53
N ASP A 194 -6.64 -2.09 11.53
CA ASP A 194 -5.86 -1.22 10.64
C ASP A 194 -4.35 -1.45 10.83
N THR A 195 -3.56 -1.23 9.80
CA THR A 195 -2.10 -1.40 9.84
C THR A 195 -1.43 -0.58 10.93
N SER A 196 -2.04 0.51 11.38
CA SER A 196 -1.55 1.33 12.51
C SER A 196 -1.54 0.57 13.84
N ALA A 197 -2.28 -0.55 13.95
CA ALA A 197 -2.21 -1.45 15.11
C ALA A 197 -0.83 -2.15 15.26
N LEU A 198 0.12 -1.92 14.36
CA LEU A 198 1.51 -2.32 14.51
C LEU A 198 2.11 -1.84 15.84
N MET A 199 1.66 -0.69 16.33
CA MET A 199 2.03 -0.13 17.63
C MET A 199 1.80 -1.11 18.80
N LEU A 200 0.75 -1.94 18.74
CA LEU A 200 0.46 -2.93 19.78
C LEU A 200 1.53 -4.02 19.91
N PHE A 201 2.33 -4.25 18.87
CA PHE A 201 3.42 -5.23 18.94
C PHE A 201 4.49 -4.80 19.94
N ASP A 202 4.82 -3.52 19.98
CA ASP A 202 5.88 -2.96 20.85
C ASP A 202 5.40 -2.74 22.29
N GLU A 203 4.09 -2.91 22.59
CA GLU A 203 3.48 -2.87 23.92
C GLU A 203 3.45 -4.26 24.61
N LEU A 204 3.76 -5.32 23.88
CA LEU A 204 3.68 -6.72 24.30
C LEU A 204 4.99 -7.24 24.84
#